data_0861710b429f4461227cebe71c8eea95
#
_entry.id   0861710b429f4461227cebe71c8eea95
#
_cell.length_a   1.000
_cell.length_b   1.000
_cell.length_c   1.000
_cell.angle_alpha   90.00
_cell.angle_beta   90.00
_cell.angle_gamma   90.00
#
_symmetry.space_group_name_H-M   'P 1'
#
loop_
_entity.id
_entity.type
_entity.pdbx_description
1 polymer ?
#
loop_
_entity_poly.entity_id
_entity_poly.type
_entity_poly.pdbx_seq_one_letter_code
_entity_poly.pdbx_strand_id
1 'polypeptide(L)'
;MKRLMTAVIHIVLIFSAAAAQTEQITAVFDEANRLYLEQKFDAAANKYESIVRNGYESGEIYFNLGNAYFKSGKIQQAILNYERAKRFIPSDEDLQFNIALANVQLIDKVEPIPELFIYQWIDGLLTIFSLDTMIVMMYILFVGTLGSFTLFLFARSYEQRRYSLDRKSVV
;
A
#
# COMPACT_ATOMS: atom_id res chain seq x y z
N MET A 1 -39.98 -9.34 8.49
CA MET A 1 -39.53 -8.61 9.69
C MET A 1 -38.49 -9.40 10.51
N LYS A 2 -38.75 -10.66 10.94
CA LYS A 2 -37.80 -11.45 11.75
C LYS A 2 -36.41 -11.61 11.13
N ARG A 3 -36.32 -11.93 9.82
CA ARG A 3 -35.06 -12.08 9.10
C ARG A 3 -34.25 -10.77 8.99
N LEU A 4 -34.92 -9.63 8.85
CA LEU A 4 -34.26 -8.33 8.83
C LEU A 4 -33.70 -7.98 10.22
N MET A 5 -34.45 -8.25 11.26
CA MET A 5 -34.05 -8.03 12.65
C MET A 5 -32.85 -8.90 13.04
N THR A 6 -32.84 -10.17 12.63
CA THR A 6 -31.68 -11.05 12.86
C THR A 6 -30.44 -10.56 12.09
N ALA A 7 -30.56 -10.09 10.86
CA ALA A 7 -29.44 -9.52 10.11
C ALA A 7 -28.86 -8.28 10.79
N VAL A 8 -29.70 -7.37 11.26
CA VAL A 8 -29.27 -6.18 12.00
C VAL A 8 -28.53 -6.56 13.28
N ILE A 9 -29.03 -7.51 14.04
CA ILE A 9 -28.37 -7.98 15.28
C ILE A 9 -26.97 -8.54 14.96
N HIS A 10 -26.81 -9.35 13.90
CA HIS A 10 -25.49 -9.88 13.51
C HIS A 10 -24.53 -8.77 13.09
N ILE A 11 -25.01 -7.77 12.35
CA ILE A 11 -24.19 -6.62 11.96
C ILE A 11 -23.71 -5.87 13.21
N VAL A 12 -24.58 -5.57 14.14
CA VAL A 12 -24.24 -4.88 15.39
C VAL A 12 -23.22 -5.69 16.20
N LEU A 13 -23.39 -7.01 16.30
CA LEU A 13 -22.44 -7.89 17.01
C LEU A 13 -21.07 -7.90 16.35
N ILE A 14 -21.00 -7.91 15.01
CA ILE A 14 -19.74 -7.85 14.27
C ILE A 14 -19.04 -6.52 14.52
N PHE A 15 -19.77 -5.39 14.45
CA PHE A 15 -19.20 -4.07 14.73
C PHE A 15 -18.72 -3.92 16.17
N SER A 16 -19.48 -4.43 17.15
CA SER A 16 -19.07 -4.38 18.54
C SER A 16 -17.84 -5.23 18.84
N ALA A 17 -17.73 -6.42 18.21
CA ALA A 17 -16.56 -7.27 18.33
C ALA A 17 -15.31 -6.61 17.71
N ALA A 18 -15.45 -5.98 16.53
CA ALA A 18 -14.36 -5.25 15.88
C ALA A 18 -13.88 -4.06 16.72
N ALA A 19 -14.82 -3.30 17.32
CA ALA A 19 -14.49 -2.18 18.20
C ALA A 19 -13.72 -2.63 19.46
N ALA A 20 -14.17 -3.70 20.12
CA ALA A 20 -13.51 -4.28 21.28
C ALA A 20 -12.09 -4.77 20.96
N GLN A 21 -11.88 -5.36 19.78
CA GLN A 21 -10.59 -5.81 19.32
C GLN A 21 -9.63 -4.65 19.08
N THR A 22 -10.11 -3.55 18.49
CA THR A 22 -9.32 -2.34 18.27
C THR A 22 -8.88 -1.71 19.60
N GLU A 23 -9.78 -1.62 20.58
CA GLU A 23 -9.47 -1.09 21.91
C GLU A 23 -8.39 -1.95 22.62
N GLN A 24 -8.48 -3.27 22.49
CA GLN A 24 -7.47 -4.18 23.04
C GLN A 24 -6.09 -3.97 22.40
N ILE A 25 -6.03 -3.80 21.08
CA ILE A 25 -4.75 -3.55 20.38
C ILE A 25 -4.15 -2.22 20.79
N THR A 26 -4.97 -1.17 20.91
CA THR A 26 -4.51 0.15 21.36
C THR A 26 -3.93 0.05 22.78
N ALA A 27 -4.58 -0.66 23.69
CA ALA A 27 -4.06 -0.87 25.05
C ALA A 27 -2.72 -1.59 25.06
N VAL A 28 -2.51 -2.61 24.20
CA VAL A 28 -1.22 -3.31 24.08
C VAL A 28 -0.15 -2.40 23.48
N PHE A 29 -0.51 -1.55 22.52
CA PHE A 29 0.39 -0.57 21.91
C PHE A 29 0.86 0.48 22.93
N ASP A 30 -0.07 1.02 23.72
CA ASP A 30 0.25 1.98 24.79
C ASP A 30 1.13 1.36 25.87
N GLU A 31 0.88 0.09 26.21
CA GLU A 31 1.75 -0.64 27.15
C GLU A 31 3.17 -0.84 26.57
N ALA A 32 3.28 -1.14 25.27
CA ALA A 32 4.57 -1.25 24.59
C ALA A 32 5.33 0.08 24.61
N ASN A 33 4.64 1.20 24.30
CA ASN A 33 5.22 2.55 24.39
C ASN A 33 5.71 2.87 25.81
N ARG A 34 4.92 2.53 26.83
CA ARG A 34 5.32 2.72 28.22
C ARG A 34 6.56 1.93 28.59
N LEU A 35 6.63 0.65 28.19
CA LEU A 35 7.79 -0.20 28.41
C LEU A 35 9.04 0.36 27.71
N TYR A 36 8.87 0.90 26.50
CA TYR A 36 9.96 1.56 25.78
C TYR A 36 10.49 2.78 26.54
N LEU A 37 9.59 3.64 27.05
CA LEU A 37 9.98 4.79 27.87
C LEU A 37 10.66 4.39 29.18
N GLU A 38 10.27 3.26 29.75
CA GLU A 38 10.93 2.66 30.92
C GLU A 38 12.28 1.96 30.59
N GLN A 39 12.75 2.08 29.36
CA GLN A 39 13.97 1.44 28.82
C GLN A 39 13.93 -0.10 28.86
N LYS A 40 12.77 -0.70 29.00
CA LYS A 40 12.56 -2.16 28.95
C LYS A 40 12.36 -2.60 27.49
N PHE A 41 13.38 -2.39 26.66
CA PHE A 41 13.28 -2.48 25.20
C PHE A 41 12.89 -3.88 24.72
N ASP A 42 13.39 -4.94 25.30
CA ASP A 42 13.01 -6.31 24.93
C ASP A 42 11.54 -6.60 25.26
N ALA A 43 11.05 -6.11 26.40
CA ALA A 43 9.64 -6.26 26.76
C ALA A 43 8.73 -5.45 25.84
N ALA A 44 9.14 -4.22 25.47
CA ALA A 44 8.45 -3.40 24.50
C ALA A 44 8.38 -4.10 23.12
N ALA A 45 9.51 -4.62 22.62
CA ALA A 45 9.56 -5.38 21.37
C ALA A 45 8.59 -6.57 21.38
N ASN A 46 8.57 -7.35 22.47
CA ASN A 46 7.64 -8.48 22.59
C ASN A 46 6.17 -8.07 22.52
N LYS A 47 5.81 -6.90 23.07
CA LYS A 47 4.46 -6.35 23.01
C LYS A 47 4.10 -5.91 21.58
N TYR A 48 4.97 -5.15 20.91
CA TYR A 48 4.76 -4.78 19.51
C TYR A 48 4.67 -6.02 18.60
N GLU A 49 5.52 -7.03 18.79
CA GLU A 49 5.42 -8.28 18.06
C GLU A 49 4.08 -9.00 18.29
N SER A 50 3.54 -8.93 19.50
CA SER A 50 2.25 -9.54 19.78
C SER A 50 1.14 -8.89 18.95
N ILE A 51 1.20 -7.57 18.71
CA ILE A 51 0.27 -6.85 17.83
C ILE A 51 0.41 -7.36 16.38
N VAL A 52 1.65 -7.45 15.88
CA VAL A 52 1.92 -7.95 14.52
C VAL A 52 1.46 -9.41 14.36
N ARG A 53 1.71 -10.27 15.34
CA ARG A 53 1.24 -11.67 15.32
C ARG A 53 -0.28 -11.81 15.31
N ASN A 54 -0.99 -10.85 15.85
CA ASN A 54 -2.46 -10.77 15.78
C ASN A 54 -2.98 -10.19 14.45
N GLY A 55 -2.09 -9.98 13.47
CA GLY A 55 -2.45 -9.54 12.12
C GLY A 55 -2.62 -8.03 11.96
N TYR A 56 -2.19 -7.22 12.94
CA TYR A 56 -2.23 -5.77 12.85
C TYR A 56 -0.88 -5.21 12.39
N GLU A 57 -0.92 -4.49 11.27
CA GLU A 57 0.26 -3.92 10.64
C GLU A 57 0.06 -2.42 10.41
N SER A 58 1.05 -1.61 10.81
CA SER A 58 1.11 -0.19 10.46
C SER A 58 2.57 0.28 10.45
N GLY A 59 2.80 1.42 9.78
CA GLY A 59 4.12 2.05 9.78
C GLY A 59 4.62 2.34 11.19
N GLU A 60 3.75 2.85 12.04
CA GLU A 60 4.08 3.20 13.43
C GLU A 60 4.45 1.97 14.28
N ILE A 61 3.68 0.87 14.16
CA ILE A 61 3.97 -0.37 14.89
C ILE A 61 5.35 -0.91 14.50
N TYR A 62 5.64 -1.00 13.20
CA TYR A 62 6.91 -1.49 12.72
C TYR A 62 8.07 -0.54 13.04
N PHE A 63 7.85 0.77 12.97
CA PHE A 63 8.85 1.77 13.35
C PHE A 63 9.23 1.66 14.83
N ASN A 64 8.24 1.60 15.73
CA ASN A 64 8.46 1.49 17.16
C ASN A 64 9.07 0.13 17.55
N LEU A 65 8.68 -0.95 16.86
CA LEU A 65 9.31 -2.26 17.02
C LEU A 65 10.78 -2.23 16.58
N GLY A 66 11.07 -1.58 15.47
CA GLY A 66 12.44 -1.33 15.00
C GLY A 66 13.26 -0.55 16.02
N ASN A 67 12.68 0.52 16.59
CA ASN A 67 13.31 1.31 17.64
C ASN A 67 13.61 0.48 18.91
N ALA A 68 12.68 -0.37 19.32
CA ALA A 68 12.86 -1.25 20.49
C ALA A 68 13.99 -2.25 20.24
N TYR A 69 14.05 -2.87 19.06
CA TYR A 69 15.16 -3.76 18.71
C TYR A 69 16.49 -3.03 18.59
N PHE A 70 16.51 -1.84 18.00
CA PHE A 70 17.72 -1.04 17.91
C PHE A 70 18.29 -0.72 19.28
N LYS A 71 17.44 -0.27 20.22
CA LYS A 71 17.82 0.05 21.60
C LYS A 71 18.26 -1.18 22.41
N SER A 72 17.75 -2.37 22.06
CA SER A 72 18.20 -3.63 22.67
C SER A 72 19.43 -4.25 22.00
N GLY A 73 20.04 -3.58 21.02
CA GLY A 73 21.24 -4.04 20.31
C GLY A 73 20.97 -5.11 19.24
N LYS A 74 19.72 -5.39 18.92
CA LYS A 74 19.30 -6.37 17.90
C LYS A 74 19.19 -5.70 16.54
N ILE A 75 20.33 -5.30 15.96
CA ILE A 75 20.40 -4.42 14.79
C ILE A 75 19.73 -5.02 13.56
N GLN A 76 19.91 -6.33 13.31
CA GLN A 76 19.31 -7.01 12.14
C GLN A 76 17.76 -6.98 12.21
N GLN A 77 17.21 -7.23 13.41
CA GLN A 77 15.77 -7.17 13.64
C GLN A 77 15.24 -5.74 13.52
N ALA A 78 16.04 -4.76 13.98
CA ALA A 78 15.69 -3.34 13.82
C ALA A 78 15.56 -2.97 12.34
N ILE A 79 16.58 -3.27 11.52
CA ILE A 79 16.59 -3.00 10.08
C ILE A 79 15.39 -3.67 9.40
N LEU A 80 15.13 -4.96 9.69
CA LEU A 80 14.00 -5.67 9.12
C LEU A 80 12.66 -4.95 9.39
N ASN A 81 12.45 -4.47 10.60
CA ASN A 81 11.21 -3.80 10.97
C ASN A 81 11.14 -2.36 10.43
N TYR A 82 12.25 -1.65 10.32
CA TYR A 82 12.31 -0.36 9.61
C TYR A 82 11.97 -0.51 8.13
N GLU A 83 12.49 -1.52 7.44
CA GLU A 83 12.14 -1.79 6.04
C GLU A 83 10.66 -2.18 5.87
N ARG A 84 10.05 -2.84 6.85
CA ARG A 84 8.61 -3.07 6.87
C ARG A 84 7.84 -1.76 7.07
N ALA A 85 8.27 -0.91 8.01
CA ALA A 85 7.67 0.40 8.24
C ALA A 85 7.70 1.28 6.98
N LYS A 86 8.81 1.25 6.23
CA LYS A 86 9.00 2.01 4.99
C LYS A 86 7.93 1.74 3.92
N ARG A 87 7.33 0.56 3.92
CA ARG A 87 6.23 0.24 2.98
C ARG A 87 4.95 1.03 3.29
N PHE A 88 4.76 1.46 4.54
CA PHE A 88 3.58 2.21 5.00
C PHE A 88 3.85 3.71 5.08
N ILE A 89 5.07 4.10 5.46
CA ILE A 89 5.47 5.50 5.68
C ILE A 89 6.80 5.81 4.96
N PRO A 90 6.85 5.70 3.61
CA PRO A 90 8.11 5.79 2.85
C PRO A 90 8.80 7.15 2.93
N SER A 91 8.06 8.23 3.21
CA SER A 91 8.56 9.60 3.24
C SER A 91 8.86 10.11 4.67
N ASP A 92 8.80 9.22 5.68
CA ASP A 92 9.07 9.59 7.06
C ASP A 92 10.59 9.79 7.26
N GLU A 93 10.98 11.00 7.66
CA GLU A 93 12.39 11.39 7.80
C GLU A 93 13.06 10.69 8.97
N ASP A 94 12.36 10.50 10.10
CA ASP A 94 12.88 9.82 11.28
C ASP A 94 13.14 8.35 10.99
N LEU A 95 12.25 7.70 10.24
CA LEU A 95 12.44 6.33 9.76
C LEU A 95 13.68 6.21 8.89
N GLN A 96 13.84 7.10 7.91
CA GLN A 96 15.00 7.08 7.00
C GLN A 96 16.31 7.31 7.78
N PHE A 97 16.31 8.23 8.71
CA PHE A 97 17.44 8.46 9.60
C PHE A 97 17.79 7.20 10.44
N ASN A 98 16.79 6.56 11.03
CA ASN A 98 16.99 5.36 11.85
C ASN A 98 17.48 4.16 11.03
N ILE A 99 17.00 4.01 9.77
CA ILE A 99 17.53 3.02 8.82
C ILE A 99 19.02 3.27 8.56
N ALA A 100 19.38 4.52 8.24
CA ALA A 100 20.77 4.88 7.98
C ALA A 100 21.66 4.62 9.19
N LEU A 101 21.22 5.00 10.38
CA LEU A 101 21.92 4.79 11.64
C LEU A 101 22.11 3.30 11.95
N ALA A 102 21.08 2.48 11.77
CA ALA A 102 21.14 1.03 11.98
C ALA A 102 22.10 0.36 10.98
N ASN A 103 22.10 0.78 9.73
CA ASN A 103 23.02 0.27 8.72
C ASN A 103 24.49 0.59 9.00
N VAL A 104 24.79 1.74 9.63
CA VAL A 104 26.16 2.05 10.08
C VAL A 104 26.64 1.08 11.17
N GLN A 105 25.73 0.59 12.02
CA GLN A 105 26.06 -0.34 13.10
C GLN A 105 26.10 -1.81 12.63
N LEU A 106 25.64 -2.09 11.42
CA LEU A 106 25.70 -3.43 10.86
C LEU A 106 27.16 -3.77 10.48
N ILE A 107 27.74 -4.77 11.13
CA ILE A 107 29.14 -5.19 10.90
C ILE A 107 29.27 -5.85 9.53
N ASP A 108 28.23 -6.54 9.08
CA ASP A 108 28.20 -7.23 7.79
C ASP A 108 27.41 -6.38 6.77
N LYS A 109 28.13 -5.56 6.02
CA LYS A 109 27.56 -4.77 4.93
C LYS A 109 27.39 -5.67 3.72
N VAL A 110 26.18 -6.19 3.54
CA VAL A 110 25.80 -6.74 2.23
C VAL A 110 25.73 -5.56 1.25
N GLU A 111 26.64 -5.51 0.29
CA GLU A 111 26.55 -4.52 -0.78
C GLU A 111 25.20 -4.69 -1.49
N PRO A 112 24.39 -3.63 -1.59
CA PRO A 112 23.13 -3.74 -2.28
C PRO A 112 23.39 -4.17 -3.72
N ILE A 113 22.69 -5.21 -4.18
CA ILE A 113 22.72 -5.62 -5.57
C ILE A 113 22.35 -4.38 -6.40
N PRO A 114 23.17 -3.98 -7.40
CA PRO A 114 22.86 -2.80 -8.21
C PRO A 114 21.47 -2.98 -8.83
N GLU A 115 20.57 -2.07 -8.51
CA GLU A 115 19.23 -2.08 -9.08
C GLU A 115 19.33 -2.01 -10.60
N LEU A 116 18.64 -2.91 -11.30
CA LEU A 116 18.57 -2.85 -12.75
C LEU A 116 18.05 -1.46 -13.14
N PHE A 117 18.73 -0.79 -14.05
CA PHE A 117 18.39 0.58 -14.53
C PHE A 117 16.91 0.73 -14.90
N ILE A 118 16.24 -0.38 -15.26
CA ILE A 118 14.82 -0.40 -15.61
C ILE A 118 13.91 -0.07 -14.41
N TYR A 119 14.30 -0.47 -13.18
CA TYR A 119 13.54 -0.11 -11.98
C TYR A 119 13.66 1.38 -11.66
N GLN A 120 14.86 1.95 -11.79
CA GLN A 120 15.07 3.40 -11.63
C GLN A 120 14.28 4.20 -12.66
N TRP A 121 14.15 3.67 -13.88
CA TRP A 121 13.36 4.29 -14.94
C TRP A 121 11.86 4.26 -14.64
N ILE A 122 11.36 3.12 -14.15
CA ILE A 122 9.97 2.96 -13.73
C ILE A 122 9.65 3.87 -12.55
N ASP A 123 10.49 3.89 -11.51
CA ASP A 123 10.33 4.76 -10.36
C ASP A 123 10.38 6.24 -10.75
N GLY A 124 11.29 6.62 -11.65
CA GLY A 124 11.33 7.96 -12.23
C GLY A 124 10.02 8.34 -12.95
N LEU A 125 9.44 7.42 -13.70
CA LEU A 125 8.17 7.64 -14.39
C LEU A 125 6.99 7.76 -13.39
N LEU A 126 6.98 6.93 -12.36
CA LEU A 126 5.95 6.94 -11.30
C LEU A 126 6.02 8.19 -10.40
N THR A 127 7.22 8.77 -10.25
CA THR A 127 7.39 10.03 -9.49
C THR A 127 6.99 11.27 -10.28
N ILE A 128 7.12 11.26 -11.62
CA ILE A 128 6.72 12.37 -12.48
C ILE A 128 5.19 12.50 -12.57
N PHE A 129 4.50 11.38 -12.61
CA PHE A 129 3.04 11.34 -12.71
C PHE A 129 2.43 10.77 -11.44
N SER A 130 1.60 11.56 -10.75
CA SER A 130 0.79 11.02 -9.67
C SER A 130 -0.13 9.90 -10.20
N LEU A 131 -0.47 8.94 -9.36
CA LEU A 131 -1.36 7.83 -9.71
C LEU A 131 -2.68 8.34 -10.32
N ASP A 132 -3.22 9.42 -9.76
CA ASP A 132 -4.44 10.07 -10.25
C ASP A 132 -4.27 10.60 -11.68
N THR A 133 -3.13 11.21 -11.99
CA THR A 133 -2.82 11.70 -13.34
C THR A 133 -2.74 10.53 -14.35
N MET A 134 -2.13 9.42 -13.95
CA MET A 134 -2.05 8.22 -14.79
C MET A 134 -3.44 7.63 -15.08
N ILE A 135 -4.30 7.56 -14.06
CA ILE A 135 -5.68 7.07 -14.21
C ILE A 135 -6.46 7.97 -15.18
N VAL A 136 -6.36 9.29 -15.04
CA VAL A 136 -7.03 10.24 -15.92
C VAL A 136 -6.52 10.12 -17.37
N MET A 137 -5.22 10.02 -17.58
CA MET A 137 -4.62 9.82 -18.90
C MET A 137 -5.10 8.50 -19.55
N MET A 138 -5.13 7.42 -18.79
CA MET A 138 -5.60 6.11 -19.26
C MET A 138 -7.09 6.16 -19.63
N TYR A 139 -7.90 6.88 -18.84
CA TYR A 139 -9.32 7.09 -19.15
C TYR A 139 -9.53 7.89 -20.45
N ILE A 140 -8.78 8.97 -20.65
CA ILE A 140 -8.83 9.78 -21.88
C ILE A 140 -8.45 8.93 -23.11
N LEU A 141 -7.38 8.14 -23.02
CA LEU A 141 -6.96 7.23 -24.08
C LEU A 141 -8.02 6.17 -24.38
N PHE A 142 -8.64 5.60 -23.35
CA PHE A 142 -9.70 4.62 -23.50
C PHE A 142 -10.94 5.21 -24.22
N VAL A 143 -11.39 6.37 -23.77
CA VAL A 143 -12.53 7.08 -24.40
C VAL A 143 -12.20 7.49 -25.85
N GLY A 144 -10.98 7.98 -26.09
CA GLY A 144 -10.50 8.33 -27.43
C GLY A 144 -10.46 7.12 -28.39
N THR A 145 -10.00 5.97 -27.92
CA THR A 145 -9.98 4.74 -28.71
C THR A 145 -11.39 4.24 -29.03
N LEU A 146 -12.31 4.27 -28.07
CA LEU A 146 -13.71 3.93 -28.29
C LEU A 146 -14.37 4.88 -29.29
N GLY A 147 -14.13 6.19 -29.17
CA GLY A 147 -14.64 7.20 -30.10
C GLY A 147 -14.12 6.98 -31.53
N SER A 148 -12.80 6.76 -31.67
CA SER A 148 -12.18 6.46 -32.96
C SER A 148 -12.71 5.17 -33.59
N PHE A 149 -12.86 4.12 -32.77
CA PHE A 149 -13.44 2.85 -33.24
C PHE A 149 -14.89 3.00 -33.70
N THR A 150 -15.70 3.76 -32.98
CA THR A 150 -17.08 4.07 -33.33
C THR A 150 -17.14 4.82 -34.65
N LEU A 151 -16.35 5.87 -34.85
CA LEU A 151 -16.26 6.63 -36.09
C LEU A 151 -15.83 5.75 -37.27
N PHE A 152 -14.84 4.87 -37.05
CA PHE A 152 -14.41 3.90 -38.06
C PHE A 152 -15.56 2.98 -38.52
N LEU A 153 -16.34 2.44 -37.58
CA LEU A 153 -17.51 1.60 -37.90
C LEU A 153 -18.58 2.38 -38.68
N PHE A 154 -18.85 3.62 -38.28
CA PHE A 154 -19.81 4.48 -39.02
C PHE A 154 -19.32 4.82 -40.40
N ALA A 155 -18.06 5.20 -40.56
CA ALA A 155 -17.47 5.51 -41.88
C ALA A 155 -17.54 4.30 -42.81
N ARG A 156 -17.18 3.10 -42.30
CA ARG A 156 -17.27 1.84 -43.05
C ARG A 156 -18.71 1.50 -43.45
N SER A 157 -19.68 1.71 -42.58
CA SER A 157 -21.10 1.49 -42.86
C SER A 157 -21.64 2.48 -43.91
N TYR A 158 -21.18 3.74 -43.86
CA TYR A 158 -21.55 4.78 -44.82
C TYR A 158 -21.04 4.46 -46.23
N GLU A 159 -19.79 4.06 -46.38
CA GLU A 159 -19.22 3.63 -47.66
C GLU A 159 -19.96 2.44 -48.25
N GLN A 160 -20.26 1.43 -47.46
CA GLN A 160 -21.01 0.25 -47.91
C GLN A 160 -22.40 0.62 -48.41
N ARG A 161 -23.11 1.56 -47.78
CA ARG A 161 -24.40 2.07 -48.24
C ARG A 161 -24.28 2.83 -49.55
N ARG A 162 -23.25 3.63 -49.73
CA ARG A 162 -22.99 4.40 -50.95
C ARG A 162 -22.79 3.48 -52.15
N TYR A 163 -21.92 2.47 -52.03
CA TYR A 163 -21.71 1.46 -53.06
C TYR A 163 -22.96 0.64 -53.38
N SER A 164 -23.83 0.39 -52.44
CA SER A 164 -25.10 -0.32 -52.63
C SER A 164 -26.13 0.52 -53.38
N LEU A 165 -26.14 1.84 -53.21
CA LEU A 165 -27.03 2.76 -53.92
C LEU A 165 -26.56 2.99 -55.37
N ASP A 166 -25.27 3.19 -55.62
CA ASP A 166 -24.71 3.34 -56.97
C ASP A 166 -24.95 2.10 -57.84
N ARG A 167 -24.94 0.91 -57.29
CA ARG A 167 -25.23 -0.33 -58.03
C ARG A 167 -26.70 -0.44 -58.45
N LYS A 168 -27.60 0.20 -57.74
CA LYS A 168 -29.05 0.17 -58.08
C LYS A 168 -29.46 1.24 -59.08
N SER A 169 -28.59 2.22 -59.36
CA SER A 169 -28.85 3.30 -60.32
C SER A 169 -28.32 3.00 -61.73
N VAL A 170 -27.68 1.86 -61.96
CA VAL A 170 -27.08 1.42 -63.24
C VAL A 170 -27.90 0.30 -63.90
N VAL A 171 -29.08 -0.06 -63.41
CA VAL A 171 -30.03 -0.95 -63.99
C VAL A 171 -31.30 -0.14 -64.33
#